data_895c098ae8f1116a983a0f99f96d9ed3
#
_entry.id   895c098ae8f1116a983a0f99f96d9ed3
#
_cell.length_a   1.000
_cell.length_b   1.000
_cell.length_c   1.000
_cell.angle_alpha   90.00
_cell.angle_beta   90.00
_cell.angle_gamma   90.00
#
_symmetry.space_group_name_H-M   'P 1'
#
loop_
_entity.id
_entity.type
_entity.pdbx_description
1 polymer ?
#
loop_
_entity_poly.entity_id
_entity_poly.type
_entity_poly.pdbx_seq_one_letter_code
_entity_poly.pdbx_strand_id
1 'polypeptide(L)'
;MKERRRSPRVRLQGEISLSMGGKTLHLPAADISVSGVGVLIEERIFGAKPSGEVGLCRIDSPDLGGSIEAFVSVMRIRRIGSLNLVGLRFESISDDELELIREYKRKCRASPAAS
;
A
#
# COMPACT_ATOMS: atom_id res chain seq x y z
N MET A 1 11.42 -21.42 9.92
CA MET A 1 11.31 -20.76 9.39
C MET A 1 10.56 -20.11 9.15
N LYS A 2 10.37 -19.75 9.10
CA LYS A 2 9.74 -19.27 8.82
C LYS A 2 9.36 -18.50 7.94
N GLU A 3 8.72 -18.52 7.55
CA GLU A 3 8.13 -17.80 6.55
C GLU A 3 8.02 -16.40 6.89
N ARG A 4 8.73 -15.62 6.28
CA ARG A 4 8.70 -14.26 6.52
C ARG A 4 7.71 -13.53 5.77
N ARG A 5 7.28 -14.03 4.63
CA ARG A 5 6.41 -13.28 3.77
C ARG A 5 5.11 -13.97 3.64
N ARG A 6 4.27 -13.80 4.62
CA ARG A 6 2.98 -14.38 4.58
C ARG A 6 2.11 -13.78 3.55
N SER A 7 2.36 -12.52 3.20
CA SER A 7 1.55 -11.78 2.25
C SER A 7 2.43 -11.28 1.13
N PRO A 8 2.64 -12.08 0.11
CA PRO A 8 3.48 -11.67 -1.01
C PRO A 8 2.93 -10.39 -1.63
N ARG A 9 3.83 -9.50 -2.02
CA ARG A 9 3.44 -8.23 -2.59
C ARG A 9 3.49 -8.28 -4.09
N VAL A 10 2.57 -7.58 -4.73
CA VAL A 10 2.55 -7.45 -6.18
C VAL A 10 2.56 -5.97 -6.52
N ARG A 11 3.12 -5.62 -7.66
CA ARG A 11 3.18 -4.23 -8.07
C ARG A 11 1.78 -3.72 -8.32
N LEU A 12 1.58 -2.43 -8.04
CA LEU A 12 0.28 -1.81 -8.22
C LEU A 12 0.47 -0.46 -8.89
N GLN A 13 -0.31 -0.19 -9.91
CA GLN A 13 -0.35 1.12 -10.53
C GLN A 13 -1.53 1.86 -9.95
N GLY A 14 -1.35 3.13 -9.65
CA GLY A 14 -2.45 3.92 -9.15
C GLY A 14 -1.99 4.97 -8.19
N GLU A 15 -2.95 5.65 -7.63
CA GLU A 15 -2.70 6.74 -6.72
C GLU A 15 -3.29 6.44 -5.36
N ILE A 16 -2.57 6.84 -4.34
CA ILE A 16 -3.01 6.67 -2.97
C ILE A 16 -3.16 8.02 -2.33
N SER A 17 -4.31 8.24 -1.70
CA SER A 17 -4.52 9.42 -0.87
C SER A 17 -4.36 8.99 0.57
N LEU A 18 -3.43 9.61 1.26
CA LEU A 18 -3.16 9.28 2.66
C LEU A 18 -3.43 10.49 3.52
N SER A 19 -4.39 10.37 4.42
CA SER A 19 -4.74 11.44 5.35
C SER A 19 -4.26 11.07 6.73
N MET A 20 -3.33 11.83 7.25
CA MET A 20 -2.72 11.53 8.53
C MET A 20 -2.20 12.82 9.12
N GLY A 21 -2.44 13.04 10.41
CA GLY A 21 -1.94 14.22 11.08
C GLY A 21 -2.48 15.52 10.54
N GLY A 22 -3.70 15.52 10.04
CA GLY A 22 -4.30 16.73 9.52
C GLY A 22 -3.90 17.09 8.11
N LYS A 23 -3.13 16.24 7.45
CA LYS A 23 -2.69 16.48 6.08
C LYS A 23 -3.14 15.35 5.18
N THR A 24 -3.35 15.66 3.91
CA THR A 24 -3.66 14.65 2.92
C THR A 24 -2.60 14.71 1.84
N LEU A 25 -2.00 13.56 1.58
CA LEU A 25 -0.97 13.43 0.55
C LEU A 25 -1.50 12.55 -0.56
N HIS A 26 -1.12 12.88 -1.80
CA HIS A 26 -1.45 12.07 -2.96
C HIS A 26 -0.15 11.48 -3.48
N LEU A 27 -0.05 10.16 -3.44
CA LEU A 27 1.21 9.48 -3.64
C LEU A 27 1.04 8.33 -4.63
N PRO A 28 2.09 8.03 -5.41
CA PRO A 28 2.02 6.87 -6.28
C PRO A 28 2.13 5.59 -5.47
N ALA A 29 1.34 4.61 -5.84
CA ALA A 29 1.41 3.30 -5.24
C ALA A 29 2.64 2.57 -5.78
N ALA A 30 3.23 1.73 -4.97
CA ALA A 30 4.36 0.90 -5.37
C ALA A 30 3.94 -0.56 -5.46
N ASP A 31 3.35 -1.08 -4.40
CA ASP A 31 2.95 -2.48 -4.35
C ASP A 31 1.81 -2.64 -3.36
N ILE A 32 1.20 -3.82 -3.37
CA ILE A 32 0.10 -4.11 -2.47
C ILE A 32 0.10 -5.58 -2.10
N SER A 33 -0.39 -5.86 -0.90
CA SER A 33 -0.63 -7.21 -0.43
C SER A 33 -1.88 -7.19 0.43
N VAL A 34 -2.30 -8.35 0.93
CA VAL A 34 -3.49 -8.38 1.80
C VAL A 34 -3.22 -7.75 3.16
N SER A 35 -1.97 -7.53 3.51
CA SER A 35 -1.63 -6.93 4.79
C SER A 35 -1.36 -5.44 4.71
N GLY A 36 -1.14 -4.89 3.52
CA GLY A 36 -0.83 -3.48 3.42
C GLY A 36 -0.43 -3.04 2.03
N VAL A 37 -0.01 -1.80 1.93
CA VAL A 37 0.33 -1.17 0.66
C VAL A 37 1.62 -0.37 0.83
N GLY A 38 2.43 -0.33 -0.23
CA GLY A 38 3.64 0.48 -0.25
C GLY A 38 3.43 1.72 -1.08
N VAL A 39 3.96 2.84 -0.62
CA VAL A 39 3.87 4.11 -1.32
C VAL A 39 5.24 4.74 -1.41
N LEU A 40 5.43 5.58 -2.42
CA LEU A 40 6.69 6.29 -2.62
C LEU A 40 6.50 7.75 -2.27
N ILE A 41 7.35 8.27 -1.39
CA ILE A 41 7.24 9.64 -0.90
C ILE A 41 8.59 10.31 -1.02
N GLU A 42 8.60 11.55 -1.52
CA GLU A 42 9.83 12.32 -1.54
C GLU A 42 10.29 12.59 -0.12
N GLU A 43 11.57 12.46 0.09
CA GLU A 43 12.14 12.58 1.42
C GLU A 43 11.79 13.89 2.10
N ARG A 44 11.85 14.98 1.36
CA ARG A 44 11.63 16.29 1.96
C ARG A 44 10.21 16.54 2.41
N ILE A 45 9.24 15.75 1.90
CA ILE A 45 7.85 15.93 2.27
C ILE A 45 7.50 15.11 3.48
N PHE A 46 8.19 14.00 3.63
CA PHE A 46 7.83 13.02 4.64
C PHE A 46 8.77 13.11 5.83
N GLY A 47 8.27 13.64 6.92
CA GLY A 47 9.06 13.73 8.13
C GLY A 47 8.64 12.76 9.20
N ALA A 48 7.69 11.90 8.91
CA ALA A 48 7.15 11.02 9.94
C ALA A 48 8.05 9.83 10.21
N LYS A 49 7.84 9.20 11.33
CA LYS A 49 8.55 7.99 11.71
C LYS A 49 7.51 6.92 11.94
N PRO A 50 7.90 5.65 11.91
CA PRO A 50 6.97 4.60 12.28
C PRO A 50 6.58 4.80 13.74
N SER A 51 5.37 5.25 13.96
CA SER A 51 4.93 5.58 15.30
C SER A 51 3.66 4.87 15.69
N GLY A 52 3.09 4.10 14.78
CA GLY A 52 1.81 3.47 15.05
C GLY A 52 0.63 4.39 14.85
N GLU A 53 0.89 5.61 14.43
CA GLU A 53 -0.21 6.53 14.16
C GLU A 53 -1.06 6.01 13.02
N VAL A 54 -2.38 6.11 13.15
CA VAL A 54 -3.32 5.57 12.17
C VAL A 54 -3.82 6.70 11.28
N GLY A 55 -3.85 6.45 9.99
CA GLY A 55 -4.38 7.38 9.03
C GLY A 55 -5.38 6.71 8.12
N LEU A 56 -6.06 7.51 7.32
CA LEU A 56 -7.02 6.98 6.35
C LEU A 56 -6.37 6.93 4.99
N CYS A 57 -6.46 5.77 4.36
CA CYS A 57 -5.83 5.53 3.07
C CYS A 57 -6.91 5.20 2.05
N ARG A 58 -6.87 5.89 0.92
CA ARG A 58 -7.74 5.56 -0.19
C ARG A 58 -6.87 5.19 -1.38
N ILE A 59 -7.14 4.02 -1.96
CA ILE A 59 -6.37 3.50 -3.07
C ILE A 59 -7.24 3.52 -4.31
N ASP A 60 -6.80 4.25 -5.32
CA ASP A 60 -7.47 4.29 -6.61
C ASP A 60 -6.53 3.68 -7.64
N SER A 61 -6.94 2.55 -8.19
CA SER A 61 -6.10 1.84 -9.15
C SER A 61 -6.99 1.18 -10.19
N PRO A 62 -6.65 1.34 -11.47
CA PRO A 62 -7.39 0.64 -12.51
C PRO A 62 -7.24 -0.88 -12.40
N ASP A 63 -6.19 -1.34 -11.72
CA ASP A 63 -5.95 -2.76 -11.59
C ASP A 63 -6.89 -3.45 -10.62
N LEU A 64 -7.46 -2.71 -9.70
CA LEU A 64 -8.25 -3.30 -8.63
C LEU A 64 -9.74 -3.44 -8.92
N GLY A 65 -10.21 -2.80 -9.96
CA GLY A 65 -11.63 -2.87 -10.29
C GLY A 65 -12.51 -2.09 -9.35
N GLY A 66 -11.93 -1.28 -8.49
CA GLY A 66 -12.68 -0.46 -7.55
C GLY A 66 -11.73 0.26 -6.64
N SER A 67 -12.24 1.15 -5.80
CA SER A 67 -11.38 1.86 -4.87
C SER A 67 -11.45 1.16 -3.51
N ILE A 68 -10.37 1.36 -2.75
CA ILE A 68 -10.26 0.78 -1.43
C ILE A 68 -10.06 1.91 -0.44
N GLU A 69 -10.78 1.87 0.67
CA GLU A 69 -10.55 2.77 1.78
C GLU A 69 -10.25 1.94 3.01
N ALA A 70 -9.17 2.27 3.68
CA ALA A 70 -8.75 1.49 4.84
C ALA A 70 -8.01 2.38 5.80
N PHE A 71 -8.05 2.02 7.07
CA PHE A 71 -7.18 2.67 8.03
C PHE A 71 -5.84 1.95 8.02
N VAL A 72 -4.76 2.73 8.03
CA VAL A 72 -3.41 2.18 7.92
C VAL A 72 -2.51 2.82 8.96
N SER A 73 -1.41 2.14 9.26
CA SER A 73 -0.36 2.71 10.08
C SER A 73 0.97 2.54 9.37
N VAL A 74 1.92 3.44 9.68
CA VAL A 74 3.24 3.39 9.06
C VAL A 74 4.07 2.34 9.77
N MET A 75 4.46 1.31 9.05
CA MET A 75 5.20 0.21 9.63
C MET A 75 6.67 0.24 9.30
N ARG A 76 7.02 0.73 8.12
CA ARG A 76 8.39 0.66 7.68
C ARG A 76 8.69 1.80 6.73
N ILE A 77 9.87 2.36 6.84
CA ILE A 77 10.34 3.38 5.93
C ILE A 77 11.70 2.93 5.43
N ARG A 78 11.85 2.90 4.12
CA ARG A 78 13.09 2.47 3.51
C ARG A 78 13.49 3.47 2.46
N ARG A 79 14.72 3.94 2.53
CA ARG A 79 15.20 4.91 1.59
C ARG A 79 15.65 4.26 0.29
N ILE A 80 15.19 4.79 -0.82
CA ILE A 80 15.58 4.32 -2.14
C ILE A 80 15.93 5.55 -2.96
N GLY A 81 17.24 5.85 -3.06
CA GLY A 81 17.68 7.05 -3.75
C GLY A 81 17.15 8.31 -3.05
N SER A 82 16.42 9.13 -3.77
CA SER A 82 15.86 10.36 -3.19
C SER A 82 14.42 10.15 -2.70
N LEU A 83 13.95 8.92 -2.73
CA LEU A 83 12.59 8.62 -2.32
C LEU A 83 12.60 7.72 -1.10
N ASN A 84 11.50 7.72 -0.38
CA ASN A 84 11.27 6.77 0.68
C ASN A 84 10.16 5.84 0.26
N LEU A 85 10.40 4.56 0.41
CA LEU A 85 9.37 3.55 0.24
C LEU A 85 8.77 3.32 1.62
N VAL A 86 7.50 3.67 1.77
CA VAL A 86 6.84 3.61 3.06
C VAL A 86 5.85 2.46 3.03
N GLY A 87 6.02 1.53 3.96
CA GLY A 87 5.11 0.40 4.10
C GLY A 87 4.00 0.76 5.05
N LEU A 88 2.77 0.68 4.58
CA LEU A 88 1.58 0.96 5.36
C LEU A 88 0.85 -0.35 5.61
N ARG A 89 0.55 -0.61 6.87
CA ARG A 89 -0.19 -1.82 7.23
C ARG A 89 -1.66 -1.49 7.38
N PHE A 90 -2.51 -2.35 6.84
CA PHE A 90 -3.95 -2.19 7.05
C PHE A 90 -4.29 -2.48 8.49
N GLU A 91 -4.85 -1.50 9.18
CA GLU A 91 -5.35 -1.69 10.53
C GLU A 91 -6.82 -2.09 10.49
N SER A 92 -7.54 -1.61 9.50
CA SER A 92 -8.94 -1.93 9.34
C SER A 92 -9.29 -1.81 7.87
N ILE A 93 -9.79 -2.89 7.29
CA ILE A 93 -10.19 -2.94 5.89
C ILE A 93 -11.35 -3.93 5.80
N SER A 94 -12.32 -3.65 4.94
CA SER A 94 -13.49 -4.52 4.82
C SER A 94 -13.16 -5.80 4.05
N ASP A 95 -13.96 -6.82 4.26
CA ASP A 95 -13.76 -8.09 3.56
C ASP A 95 -13.94 -7.94 2.06
N ASP A 96 -14.88 -7.10 1.64
CA ASP A 96 -15.09 -6.86 0.22
C ASP A 96 -13.86 -6.24 -0.42
N GLU A 97 -13.24 -5.32 0.27
CA GLU A 97 -12.05 -4.66 -0.24
C GLU A 97 -10.84 -5.60 -0.24
N LEU A 98 -10.75 -6.45 0.77
CA LEU A 98 -9.71 -7.47 0.77
C LEU A 98 -9.87 -8.40 -0.42
N GLU A 99 -11.10 -8.69 -0.79
CA GLU A 99 -11.34 -9.58 -1.92
C GLU A 99 -10.87 -8.94 -3.23
N LEU A 100 -10.97 -7.62 -3.36
CA LEU A 100 -10.44 -6.95 -4.54
C LEU A 100 -8.93 -7.17 -4.65
N ILE A 101 -8.25 -7.11 -3.52
CA ILE A 101 -6.80 -7.34 -3.50
C ILE A 101 -6.48 -8.78 -3.86
N ARG A 102 -7.22 -9.72 -3.31
CA ARG A 102 -7.00 -11.13 -3.59
C ARG A 102 -7.23 -11.45 -5.05
N GLU A 103 -8.26 -10.86 -5.63
CA GLU A 103 -8.58 -11.05 -7.03
C GLU A 103 -7.45 -10.53 -7.92
N TYR A 104 -6.95 -9.36 -7.60
CA TYR A 104 -5.85 -8.79 -8.36
C TYR A 104 -4.60 -9.66 -8.25
N LYS A 105 -4.30 -10.15 -7.06
CA LYS A 105 -3.13 -11.01 -6.88
C LYS A 105 -3.27 -12.31 -7.67
N ARG A 106 -4.47 -12.86 -7.74
CA ARG A 106 -4.70 -14.06 -8.53
C ARG A 106 -4.44 -13.80 -10.00
N LYS A 107 -4.87 -12.64 -10.49
CA LYS A 107 -4.62 -12.28 -11.88
C LYS A 107 -3.14 -12.13 -12.16
N CYS A 108 -2.40 -11.56 -11.23
CA CYS A 108 -0.97 -11.41 -11.40
C CYS A 108 -0.27 -12.75 -11.49
N ARG A 109 -0.73 -13.74 -10.74
CA ARG A 109 -0.15 -15.05 -10.80
C ARG A 109 -0.54 -15.79 -12.04
N ALA A 110 -1.78 -15.60 -12.48
CA ALA A 110 -2.30 -16.31 -13.62
C ALA A 110 -1.68 -15.87 -14.93
N SER A 111 -1.05 -14.70 -14.96
CA SER A 111 -0.46 -14.15 -16.16
C SER A 111 1.02 -13.83 -15.99
N PRO A 112 1.82 -14.78 -15.60
CA PRO A 112 3.24 -14.51 -15.36
C PRO A 112 3.95 -14.07 -16.62
N ALA A 113 3.47 -14.50 -17.75
CA ALA A 113 4.12 -14.17 -19.02
C ALA A 113 3.97 -12.69 -19.35
N ALA A 114 3.03 -12.05 -18.74
CA ALA A 114 2.81 -10.65 -18.99
C ALA A 114 3.89 -9.79 -18.36
N SER A 115 4.67 -10.38 -17.52
CA SER A 115 5.71 -9.63 -16.83
C SER A 115 6.94 -9.42 -17.69
#